data_f2d6cb9ba8ca7b9b434e4a8672ffe2e9
#
_entry.id   f2d6cb9ba8ca7b9b434e4a8672ffe2e9
#
_cell.length_a   1.000
_cell.length_b   1.000
_cell.length_c   1.000
_cell.angle_alpha   90.00
_cell.angle_beta   90.00
_cell.angle_gamma   90.00
#
_symmetry.space_group_name_H-M   'P 1'
#
loop_
_entity.id
_entity.type
_entity.pdbx_description
1 polymer ?
#
loop_
_entity_poly.entity_id
_entity_poly.type
_entity_poly.pdbx_seq_one_letter_code
_entity_poly.pdbx_strand_id
1 'polypeptide(L)'
;MAKKKKKKKSNVVLNAFIAVAFLAGAGIFLYPTISDMWNQYRNAQLISDYDSIVSAEDAAGEIDYAAELEKARAYNEALLPSILPDSFAIAEATEGEDKAYMDCLNIAGDGIMGIVEIPKIDIKLPIYHTTREDVLQVAAGHLEGSSLPVGGASTHAVISAHRGLPSAYLFTDLDKLEEGDHFLIHVLNETLCYEVDKISVVKPEETSGLAVE
;
A
#
# COMPACT_ATOMS: atom_id res chain seq x y z
N MET A 1 -20.42 70.58 -12.05
CA MET A 1 -20.95 69.22 -12.27
C MET A 1 -19.88 68.18 -12.04
N ALA A 2 -19.85 67.55 -10.87
CA ALA A 2 -18.83 66.52 -10.53
C ALA A 2 -19.49 65.12 -10.66
N LYS A 3 -19.11 64.37 -11.69
CA LYS A 3 -19.60 63.04 -11.96
C LYS A 3 -18.76 61.98 -11.19
N LYS A 4 -19.43 61.24 -10.30
CA LYS A 4 -19.06 60.13 -9.45
C LYS A 4 -18.11 59.11 -10.06
N LYS A 5 -16.87 59.01 -9.58
CA LYS A 5 -15.90 57.93 -9.80
C LYS A 5 -15.94 56.84 -8.70
N LYS A 6 -17.11 56.43 -8.21
CA LYS A 6 -17.25 55.48 -7.05
C LYS A 6 -17.61 54.03 -7.45
N LYS A 7 -17.87 53.70 -8.72
CA LYS A 7 -18.31 52.34 -9.13
C LYS A 7 -17.21 51.32 -9.43
N LYS A 8 -15.96 51.73 -9.64
CA LYS A 8 -14.88 50.83 -10.11
C LYS A 8 -14.28 49.95 -8.98
N LYS A 9 -14.23 50.44 -7.72
CA LYS A 9 -13.64 49.69 -6.61
C LYS A 9 -14.48 48.49 -6.16
N SER A 10 -15.82 48.58 -6.22
CA SER A 10 -16.73 47.53 -5.80
C SER A 10 -16.62 46.27 -6.71
N ASN A 11 -16.46 46.47 -8.00
CA ASN A 11 -16.36 45.36 -8.97
C ASN A 11 -15.01 44.62 -8.88
N VAL A 12 -13.93 45.30 -8.51
CA VAL A 12 -12.60 44.68 -8.35
C VAL A 12 -12.60 43.72 -7.15
N VAL A 13 -13.17 44.13 -6.02
CA VAL A 13 -13.26 43.29 -4.83
C VAL A 13 -14.17 42.07 -5.08
N LEU A 14 -15.31 42.29 -5.73
CA LEU A 14 -16.21 41.19 -6.10
C LEU A 14 -15.55 40.21 -7.06
N ASN A 15 -14.87 40.72 -8.11
CA ASN A 15 -14.17 39.85 -9.07
C ASN A 15 -13.02 39.08 -8.41
N ALA A 16 -12.28 39.71 -7.50
CA ALA A 16 -11.24 39.04 -6.72
C ALA A 16 -11.84 37.91 -5.86
N PHE A 17 -12.95 38.18 -5.18
CA PHE A 17 -13.65 37.16 -4.37
C PHE A 17 -14.12 35.99 -5.26
N ILE A 18 -14.73 36.26 -6.41
CA ILE A 18 -15.16 35.22 -7.36
C ILE A 18 -13.97 34.40 -7.86
N ALA A 19 -12.85 35.07 -8.19
CA ALA A 19 -11.65 34.37 -8.63
C ALA A 19 -11.07 33.43 -7.53
N VAL A 20 -11.01 33.91 -6.28
CA VAL A 20 -10.57 33.10 -5.15
C VAL A 20 -11.50 31.92 -4.90
N ALA A 21 -12.83 32.17 -4.91
CA ALA A 21 -13.82 31.10 -4.75
C ALA A 21 -13.75 30.07 -5.87
N PHE A 22 -13.54 30.50 -7.12
CA PHE A 22 -13.34 29.59 -8.26
C PHE A 22 -12.07 28.77 -8.13
N LEU A 23 -10.95 29.39 -7.75
CA LEU A 23 -9.67 28.67 -7.55
C LEU A 23 -9.76 27.67 -6.41
N ALA A 24 -10.42 28.05 -5.31
CA ALA A 24 -10.65 27.13 -4.19
C ALA A 24 -11.52 25.94 -4.62
N GLY A 25 -12.62 26.18 -5.33
CA GLY A 25 -13.48 25.13 -5.87
C GLY A 25 -12.78 24.22 -6.87
N ALA A 26 -11.98 24.80 -7.77
CA ALA A 26 -11.16 24.05 -8.72
C ALA A 26 -10.10 23.20 -7.98
N GLY A 27 -9.46 23.75 -6.95
CA GLY A 27 -8.51 23.01 -6.12
C GLY A 27 -9.14 21.79 -5.42
N ILE A 28 -10.31 21.97 -4.83
CA ILE A 28 -11.05 20.85 -4.19
C ILE A 28 -11.46 19.80 -5.23
N PHE A 29 -11.95 20.23 -6.38
CA PHE A 29 -12.37 19.34 -7.47
C PHE A 29 -11.21 18.53 -8.05
N LEU A 30 -10.05 19.15 -8.23
CA LEU A 30 -8.87 18.51 -8.81
C LEU A 30 -8.04 17.72 -7.80
N TYR A 31 -8.27 17.93 -6.49
CA TYR A 31 -7.49 17.30 -5.43
C TYR A 31 -7.38 15.78 -5.57
N PRO A 32 -8.45 15.01 -5.79
CA PRO A 32 -8.36 13.56 -5.91
C PRO A 32 -7.44 13.13 -7.05
N THR A 33 -7.60 13.73 -8.22
CA THR A 33 -6.81 13.38 -9.41
C THR A 33 -5.33 13.72 -9.23
N ILE A 34 -5.03 14.91 -8.70
CA ILE A 34 -3.63 15.34 -8.49
C ILE A 34 -2.97 14.50 -7.41
N SER A 35 -3.69 14.21 -6.33
CA SER A 35 -3.19 13.39 -5.23
C SER A 35 -2.90 11.96 -5.66
N ASP A 36 -3.81 11.35 -6.44
CA ASP A 36 -3.62 10.01 -6.97
C ASP A 36 -2.43 9.94 -7.94
N MET A 37 -2.32 10.89 -8.89
CA MET A 37 -1.16 10.98 -9.79
C MET A 37 0.16 11.11 -9.01
N TRP A 38 0.19 11.91 -7.95
CA TRP A 38 1.36 12.06 -7.09
C TRP A 38 1.70 10.75 -6.37
N ASN A 39 0.69 10.06 -5.86
CA ASN A 39 0.86 8.78 -5.18
C ASN A 39 1.40 7.70 -6.13
N GLN A 40 0.84 7.59 -7.33
CA GLN A 40 1.32 6.68 -8.38
C GLN A 40 2.77 6.97 -8.76
N TYR A 41 3.12 8.25 -8.97
CA TYR A 41 4.50 8.64 -9.27
C TYR A 41 5.47 8.25 -8.14
N ARG A 42 5.08 8.52 -6.89
CA ARG A 42 5.88 8.14 -5.71
C ARG A 42 6.05 6.62 -5.62
N ASN A 43 4.98 5.85 -5.78
CA ASN A 43 5.04 4.39 -5.74
C ASN A 43 5.91 3.84 -6.86
N ALA A 44 5.83 4.39 -8.07
CA ALA A 44 6.70 4.00 -9.18
C ALA A 44 8.19 4.25 -8.88
N GLN A 45 8.52 5.36 -8.20
CA GLN A 45 9.90 5.62 -7.77
C GLN A 45 10.35 4.61 -6.70
N LEU A 46 9.55 4.36 -5.67
CA LEU A 46 9.87 3.39 -4.62
C LEU A 46 10.09 1.99 -5.18
N ILE A 47 9.25 1.58 -6.14
CA ILE A 47 9.40 0.29 -6.85
C ILE A 47 10.71 0.27 -7.65
N SER A 48 11.02 1.35 -8.39
CA SER A 48 12.27 1.45 -9.13
C SER A 48 13.50 1.42 -8.23
N ASP A 49 13.43 2.08 -7.08
CA ASP A 49 14.50 2.08 -6.09
C ASP A 49 14.68 0.68 -5.49
N TYR A 50 13.61 0.00 -5.11
CA TYR A 50 13.64 -1.38 -4.63
C TYR A 50 14.25 -2.32 -5.69
N ASP A 51 13.75 -2.29 -6.93
CA ASP A 51 14.27 -3.12 -8.02
C ASP A 51 15.76 -2.84 -8.30
N SER A 52 16.19 -1.59 -8.15
CA SER A 52 17.60 -1.19 -8.34
C SER A 52 18.50 -1.71 -7.22
N ILE A 53 18.02 -1.67 -5.97
CA ILE A 53 18.73 -2.22 -4.81
C ILE A 53 18.87 -3.74 -4.98
N VAL A 54 17.77 -4.45 -5.23
CA VAL A 54 17.79 -5.90 -5.45
C VAL A 54 18.76 -6.26 -6.57
N SER A 55 18.73 -5.56 -7.72
CA SER A 55 19.60 -5.85 -8.85
C SER A 55 21.08 -5.53 -8.55
N ALA A 56 21.36 -4.47 -7.82
CA ALA A 56 22.72 -4.06 -7.46
C ALA A 56 23.36 -5.04 -6.47
N GLU A 57 22.58 -5.44 -5.45
CA GLU A 57 23.02 -6.38 -4.43
C GLU A 57 23.24 -7.79 -5.01
N ASP A 58 22.36 -8.24 -5.94
CA ASP A 58 22.54 -9.48 -6.66
C ASP A 58 23.85 -9.48 -7.47
N ALA A 59 24.14 -8.36 -8.15
CA ALA A 59 25.36 -8.19 -8.93
C ALA A 59 26.64 -8.08 -8.06
N ALA A 60 26.54 -7.48 -6.87
CA ALA A 60 27.64 -7.32 -5.94
C ALA A 60 27.84 -8.55 -5.05
N GLY A 61 26.81 -9.36 -4.85
CA GLY A 61 26.81 -10.51 -3.92
C GLY A 61 26.94 -10.08 -2.46
N GLU A 62 26.50 -8.85 -2.13
CA GLU A 62 26.61 -8.28 -0.79
C GLU A 62 25.50 -8.79 0.16
N ILE A 63 24.31 -9.10 -0.39
CA ILE A 63 23.20 -9.70 0.36
C ILE A 63 23.04 -11.17 -0.04
N ASP A 64 23.04 -12.05 0.93
CA ASP A 64 22.67 -13.44 0.75
C ASP A 64 21.14 -13.57 0.76
N TYR A 65 20.53 -13.49 -0.44
CA TYR A 65 19.07 -13.62 -0.58
C TYR A 65 18.54 -14.97 -0.09
N ALA A 66 19.32 -16.03 -0.22
CA ALA A 66 18.92 -17.34 0.30
C ALA A 66 18.82 -17.31 1.83
N ALA A 67 19.76 -16.64 2.49
CA ALA A 67 19.72 -16.45 3.94
C ALA A 67 18.56 -15.55 4.40
N GLU A 68 18.26 -14.47 3.65
CA GLU A 68 17.13 -13.60 3.96
C GLU A 68 15.78 -14.31 3.77
N LEU A 69 15.62 -15.10 2.69
CA LEU A 69 14.43 -15.91 2.48
C LEU A 69 14.29 -17.01 3.55
N GLU A 70 15.39 -17.65 3.95
CA GLU A 70 15.40 -18.65 5.01
C GLU A 70 15.01 -18.02 6.37
N LYS A 71 15.50 -16.83 6.68
CA LYS A 71 15.10 -16.05 7.85
C LYS A 71 13.60 -15.76 7.86
N ALA A 72 13.04 -15.35 6.71
CA ALA A 72 11.61 -15.12 6.59
C ALA A 72 10.78 -16.41 6.71
N ARG A 73 11.27 -17.52 6.15
CA ARG A 73 10.63 -18.84 6.31
C ARG A 73 10.69 -19.32 7.77
N ALA A 74 11.82 -19.16 8.44
CA ALA A 74 11.95 -19.48 9.86
C ALA A 74 11.02 -18.63 10.74
N TYR A 75 10.83 -17.35 10.40
CA TYR A 75 9.82 -16.51 11.05
C TYR A 75 8.41 -17.10 10.86
N ASN A 76 8.04 -17.49 9.63
CA ASN A 76 6.75 -18.10 9.34
C ASN A 76 6.53 -19.41 10.11
N GLU A 77 7.54 -20.25 10.22
CA GLU A 77 7.48 -21.50 11.01
C GLU A 77 7.32 -21.26 12.52
N ALA A 78 7.85 -20.14 13.01
CA ALA A 78 7.72 -19.78 14.42
C ALA A 78 6.36 -19.13 14.75
N LEU A 79 5.57 -18.70 13.74
CA LEU A 79 4.24 -18.19 13.96
C LEU A 79 3.33 -19.29 14.51
N LEU A 80 2.82 -19.06 15.72
CA LEU A 80 1.82 -19.97 16.28
C LEU A 80 0.50 -19.81 15.53
N PRO A 81 -0.25 -20.90 15.27
CA PRO A 81 -1.60 -20.82 14.75
C PRO A 81 -2.44 -19.90 15.64
N SER A 82 -2.78 -18.73 15.17
CA SER A 82 -3.59 -17.77 15.90
C SER A 82 -4.68 -17.21 14.99
N ILE A 83 -5.86 -17.01 15.56
CA ILE A 83 -6.88 -16.17 14.92
C ILE A 83 -6.36 -14.74 15.07
N LEU A 84 -5.99 -14.11 13.99
CA LEU A 84 -5.58 -12.72 14.01
C LEU A 84 -6.77 -11.86 14.48
N PRO A 85 -6.59 -11.02 15.48
CA PRO A 85 -7.60 -10.00 15.82
C PRO A 85 -7.83 -9.08 14.61
N ASP A 86 -8.94 -8.36 14.60
CA ASP A 86 -9.25 -7.37 13.57
C ASP A 86 -8.01 -6.48 13.31
N SER A 87 -7.65 -6.32 12.03
CA SER A 87 -6.47 -5.56 11.61
C SER A 87 -6.42 -4.13 12.18
N PHE A 88 -7.57 -3.54 12.44
CA PHE A 88 -7.66 -2.23 13.11
C PHE A 88 -7.34 -2.30 14.61
N ALA A 89 -7.71 -3.39 15.28
CA ALA A 89 -7.40 -3.58 16.70
C ALA A 89 -5.90 -3.88 16.93
N ILE A 90 -5.23 -4.53 15.96
CA ILE A 90 -3.78 -4.77 16.02
C ILE A 90 -3.02 -3.45 15.86
N ALA A 91 -3.42 -2.60 14.91
CA ALA A 91 -2.78 -1.30 14.66
C ALA A 91 -2.82 -0.36 15.88
N GLU A 92 -3.86 -0.48 16.73
CA GLU A 92 -3.98 0.29 17.99
C GLU A 92 -3.25 -0.36 19.18
N ALA A 93 -3.05 -1.69 19.16
CA ALA A 93 -2.54 -2.44 20.32
C ALA A 93 -1.00 -2.61 20.33
N THR A 94 -0.33 -2.38 19.21
CA THR A 94 1.13 -2.58 19.11
C THR A 94 1.88 -1.31 19.50
N GLU A 95 1.99 -1.05 20.81
CA GLU A 95 3.07 -0.25 21.37
C GLU A 95 4.35 -1.10 21.41
N GLY A 96 4.97 -1.30 20.25
CA GLY A 96 6.24 -2.01 20.14
C GLY A 96 6.26 -2.88 18.88
N GLU A 97 6.91 -2.39 17.84
CA GLU A 97 7.15 -3.16 16.62
C GLU A 97 7.94 -4.43 16.98
N ASP A 98 7.47 -5.62 16.58
CA ASP A 98 8.25 -6.84 16.66
C ASP A 98 9.51 -6.67 15.79
N LYS A 99 10.66 -6.53 16.47
CA LYS A 99 11.93 -6.31 15.78
C LYS A 99 12.26 -7.46 14.82
N ALA A 100 11.93 -8.69 15.18
CA ALA A 100 12.18 -9.84 14.33
C ALA A 100 11.35 -9.75 13.03
N TYR A 101 10.11 -9.28 13.13
CA TYR A 101 9.26 -8.99 11.98
C TYR A 101 9.81 -7.86 11.12
N MET A 102 10.11 -6.71 11.72
CA MET A 102 10.60 -5.52 11.01
C MET A 102 11.96 -5.70 10.36
N ASP A 103 12.79 -6.61 10.85
CA ASP A 103 14.12 -6.92 10.30
C ASP A 103 14.05 -7.95 9.14
N CYS A 104 12.91 -8.63 8.90
CA CYS A 104 12.74 -9.57 7.79
C CYS A 104 12.44 -8.82 6.49
N LEU A 105 13.11 -9.16 5.38
CA LEU A 105 12.86 -8.62 4.03
C LEU A 105 13.03 -7.10 3.91
N ASN A 106 13.58 -6.42 4.90
CA ASN A 106 13.77 -4.96 4.93
C ASN A 106 15.18 -4.56 4.48
N ILE A 107 15.54 -4.94 3.25
CA ILE A 107 16.92 -4.78 2.73
C ILE A 107 17.33 -3.31 2.54
N ALA A 108 16.40 -2.43 2.21
CA ALA A 108 16.65 -1.00 2.06
C ALA A 108 16.56 -0.21 3.39
N GLY A 109 16.01 -0.82 4.45
CA GLY A 109 15.78 -0.15 5.73
C GLY A 109 14.65 0.88 5.71
N ASP A 110 13.82 0.90 4.66
CA ASP A 110 12.70 1.82 4.46
C ASP A 110 11.33 1.21 4.76
N GLY A 111 11.31 -0.07 5.19
CA GLY A 111 10.13 -0.81 5.54
C GLY A 111 9.43 -1.50 4.38
N ILE A 112 9.95 -1.44 3.16
CA ILE A 112 9.42 -2.18 2.01
C ILE A 112 9.95 -3.60 2.03
N MET A 113 9.02 -4.59 2.04
CA MET A 113 9.36 -6.02 2.02
C MET A 113 9.22 -6.66 0.64
N GLY A 114 8.52 -6.02 -0.29
CA GLY A 114 8.27 -6.53 -1.62
C GLY A 114 7.28 -5.69 -2.40
N ILE A 115 6.80 -6.22 -3.51
CA ILE A 115 5.88 -5.52 -4.43
C ILE A 115 4.73 -6.46 -4.77
N VAL A 116 3.50 -5.99 -4.72
CA VAL A 116 2.33 -6.67 -5.28
C VAL A 116 2.01 -6.10 -6.66
N GLU A 117 1.83 -7.00 -7.63
CA GLU A 117 1.44 -6.65 -9.00
C GLU A 117 0.18 -7.44 -9.40
N ILE A 118 -0.85 -6.72 -9.86
CA ILE A 118 -2.13 -7.29 -10.28
C ILE A 118 -2.42 -6.80 -11.70
N PRO A 119 -1.94 -7.53 -12.74
CA PRO A 119 -1.98 -7.04 -14.13
C PRO A 119 -3.38 -6.77 -14.66
N LYS A 120 -4.38 -7.56 -14.28
CA LYS A 120 -5.78 -7.41 -14.75
C LYS A 120 -6.37 -6.03 -14.44
N ILE A 121 -5.93 -5.41 -13.35
CA ILE A 121 -6.42 -4.10 -12.89
C ILE A 121 -5.35 -3.02 -12.90
N ASP A 122 -4.20 -3.29 -13.55
CA ASP A 122 -3.07 -2.36 -13.72
C ASP A 122 -2.55 -1.78 -12.38
N ILE A 123 -2.44 -2.64 -11.38
CA ILE A 123 -1.93 -2.29 -10.05
C ILE A 123 -0.52 -2.83 -9.87
N LYS A 124 0.39 -1.97 -9.43
CA LYS A 124 1.71 -2.32 -8.91
C LYS A 124 2.03 -1.42 -7.73
N LEU A 125 2.12 -2.00 -6.52
CA LEU A 125 2.27 -1.28 -5.26
C LEU A 125 3.41 -1.88 -4.42
N PRO A 126 4.18 -1.05 -3.72
CA PRO A 126 5.07 -1.55 -2.68
C PRO A 126 4.25 -2.11 -1.52
N ILE A 127 4.76 -3.18 -0.93
CA ILE A 127 4.23 -3.80 0.29
C ILE A 127 5.12 -3.37 1.45
N TYR A 128 4.57 -2.60 2.37
CA TYR A 128 5.26 -2.20 3.59
C TYR A 128 5.00 -3.18 4.72
N HIS A 129 5.89 -3.18 5.69
CA HIS A 129 5.59 -3.75 7.00
C HIS A 129 4.42 -2.98 7.62
N THR A 130 3.59 -3.71 8.36
CA THR A 130 2.42 -3.25 9.11
C THR A 130 1.25 -2.75 8.22
N THR A 131 0.08 -2.69 8.83
CA THR A 131 -1.14 -2.13 8.24
C THR A 131 -1.53 -0.82 8.93
N ARG A 132 -0.53 -0.06 9.37
CA ARG A 132 -0.76 1.24 10.01
C ARG A 132 -1.39 2.23 9.03
N GLU A 133 -2.13 3.18 9.55
CA GLU A 133 -2.86 4.17 8.75
C GLU A 133 -1.94 4.95 7.80
N ASP A 134 -0.75 5.34 8.24
CA ASP A 134 0.23 6.06 7.43
C ASP A 134 0.74 5.24 6.23
N VAL A 135 0.82 3.92 6.36
CA VAL A 135 1.12 2.98 5.28
C VAL A 135 -0.08 2.85 4.33
N LEU A 136 -1.25 2.51 4.87
CA LEU A 136 -2.43 2.23 4.06
C LEU A 136 -2.96 3.44 3.28
N GLN A 137 -2.62 4.66 3.70
CA GLN A 137 -2.93 5.89 2.96
C GLN A 137 -2.19 5.99 1.61
N VAL A 138 -1.09 5.27 1.42
CA VAL A 138 -0.21 5.49 0.27
C VAL A 138 0.20 4.22 -0.48
N ALA A 139 0.09 3.04 0.13
CA ALA A 139 0.63 1.78 -0.38
C ALA A 139 -0.19 0.57 0.10
N ALA A 140 0.30 -0.63 -0.19
CA ALA A 140 -0.13 -1.86 0.45
C ALA A 140 0.67 -2.11 1.73
N GLY A 141 0.04 -2.71 2.74
CA GLY A 141 0.65 -3.09 4.00
C GLY A 141 0.46 -4.57 4.28
N HIS A 142 1.49 -5.20 4.83
CA HIS A 142 1.43 -6.57 5.31
C HIS A 142 0.93 -6.60 6.75
N LEU A 143 -0.04 -7.47 7.03
CA LEU A 143 -0.60 -7.62 8.37
C LEU A 143 0.37 -8.39 9.26
N GLU A 144 0.92 -7.71 10.28
CA GLU A 144 1.76 -8.32 11.30
C GLU A 144 1.03 -9.48 11.98
N GLY A 145 1.75 -10.59 12.22
CA GLY A 145 1.17 -11.82 12.74
C GLY A 145 0.62 -12.78 11.68
N SER A 146 0.47 -12.35 10.42
CA SER A 146 0.32 -13.26 9.29
C SER A 146 1.67 -13.70 8.73
N SER A 147 1.70 -14.75 7.89
CA SER A 147 2.95 -15.21 7.30
C SER A 147 3.55 -14.16 6.37
N LEU A 148 4.87 -13.98 6.41
CA LEU A 148 5.59 -13.17 5.43
C LEU A 148 5.37 -13.73 4.01
N PRO A 149 5.32 -12.88 2.97
CA PRO A 149 4.88 -13.27 1.63
C PRO A 149 6.01 -13.93 0.80
N VAL A 150 6.64 -14.96 1.37
CA VAL A 150 7.73 -15.73 0.74
C VAL A 150 7.27 -17.10 0.24
N GLY A 151 5.96 -17.33 0.19
CA GLY A 151 5.38 -18.62 -0.19
C GLY A 151 5.66 -19.71 0.85
N GLY A 152 5.34 -20.94 0.47
CA GLY A 152 5.52 -22.13 1.32
C GLY A 152 4.19 -22.80 1.66
N ALA A 153 4.27 -24.09 1.98
CA ALA A 153 3.09 -24.84 2.42
C ALA A 153 2.62 -24.36 3.79
N SER A 154 1.30 -24.31 3.99
CA SER A 154 0.69 -23.88 5.26
C SER A 154 1.08 -22.46 5.67
N THR A 155 1.30 -21.56 4.70
CA THR A 155 1.53 -20.13 4.96
C THR A 155 0.34 -19.31 4.47
N HIS A 156 -0.01 -18.26 5.22
CA HIS A 156 -1.08 -17.32 4.87
C HIS A 156 -0.60 -15.89 5.07
N ALA A 157 -0.17 -15.24 4.00
CA ALA A 157 0.24 -13.84 4.01
C ALA A 157 -0.98 -12.94 3.75
N VAL A 158 -1.21 -11.97 4.61
CA VAL A 158 -2.29 -11.00 4.47
C VAL A 158 -1.74 -9.66 4.03
N ILE A 159 -2.13 -9.21 2.84
CA ILE A 159 -1.76 -7.92 2.27
C ILE A 159 -3.01 -7.07 2.14
N SER A 160 -3.00 -5.88 2.73
CA SER A 160 -4.11 -4.97 2.78
C SER A 160 -3.81 -3.65 2.08
N ALA A 161 -4.79 -3.05 1.44
CA ALA A 161 -4.73 -1.68 0.94
C ALA A 161 -6.14 -1.08 0.90
N HIS A 162 -6.21 0.24 0.98
CA HIS A 162 -7.50 0.92 0.90
C HIS A 162 -8.20 0.74 -0.45
N ARG A 163 -9.53 0.71 -0.38
CA ARG A 163 -10.42 0.80 -1.53
C ARG A 163 -11.23 2.09 -1.47
N GLY A 164 -11.29 2.81 -2.60
CA GLY A 164 -12.11 4.03 -2.71
C GLY A 164 -11.56 5.24 -1.96
N LEU A 165 -10.26 5.28 -1.69
CA LEU A 165 -9.61 6.44 -1.08
C LEU A 165 -9.52 7.59 -2.10
N PRO A 166 -9.99 8.82 -1.79
CA PRO A 166 -9.96 9.92 -2.75
C PRO A 166 -8.54 10.35 -3.17
N SER A 167 -7.54 10.08 -2.34
CA SER A 167 -6.14 10.50 -2.53
C SER A 167 -5.27 9.48 -3.23
N ALA A 168 -5.71 8.22 -3.34
CA ALA A 168 -4.92 7.14 -3.92
C ALA A 168 -5.82 6.01 -4.43
N TYR A 169 -5.51 5.48 -5.60
CA TYR A 169 -6.33 4.45 -6.25
C TYR A 169 -6.23 3.10 -5.57
N LEU A 170 -5.02 2.68 -5.22
CA LEU A 170 -4.68 1.45 -4.50
C LEU A 170 -5.52 0.23 -4.95
N PHE A 171 -6.22 -0.46 -4.03
CA PHE A 171 -7.07 -1.63 -4.34
C PHE A 171 -8.51 -1.27 -4.73
N THR A 172 -8.75 -0.07 -5.28
CA THR A 172 -10.10 0.39 -5.65
C THR A 172 -10.81 -0.57 -6.61
N ASP A 173 -10.09 -1.15 -7.55
CA ASP A 173 -10.63 -2.06 -8.56
C ASP A 173 -10.48 -3.56 -8.21
N LEU A 174 -10.17 -3.90 -6.97
CA LEU A 174 -9.97 -5.30 -6.55
C LEU A 174 -11.21 -6.18 -6.82
N ASP A 175 -12.41 -5.61 -6.83
CA ASP A 175 -13.67 -6.28 -7.15
C ASP A 175 -13.85 -6.64 -8.64
N LYS A 176 -12.93 -6.24 -9.51
CA LYS A 176 -12.88 -6.64 -10.92
C LYS A 176 -12.15 -7.97 -11.14
N LEU A 177 -11.50 -8.49 -10.10
CA LEU A 177 -10.89 -9.81 -10.15
C LEU A 177 -11.96 -10.91 -10.14
N GLU A 178 -11.65 -12.00 -10.81
CA GLU A 178 -12.45 -13.22 -10.88
C GLU A 178 -11.58 -14.41 -10.47
N GLU A 179 -12.21 -15.50 -10.04
CA GLU A 179 -11.52 -16.77 -9.79
C GLU A 179 -10.79 -17.23 -11.06
N GLY A 180 -9.53 -17.63 -10.91
CA GLY A 180 -8.62 -17.96 -12.01
C GLY A 180 -7.75 -16.81 -12.50
N ASP A 181 -7.99 -15.56 -12.06
CA ASP A 181 -7.06 -14.45 -12.32
C ASP A 181 -5.76 -14.64 -11.55
N HIS A 182 -4.69 -14.01 -12.03
CA HIS A 182 -3.38 -14.12 -11.41
C HIS A 182 -2.90 -12.76 -10.89
N PHE A 183 -2.15 -12.83 -9.79
CA PHE A 183 -1.37 -11.72 -9.27
C PHE A 183 0.02 -12.19 -8.86
N LEU A 184 0.94 -11.25 -8.78
CA LEU A 184 2.35 -11.51 -8.52
C LEU A 184 2.79 -10.85 -7.24
N ILE A 185 3.65 -11.52 -6.50
CA ILE A 185 4.40 -10.95 -5.38
C ILE A 185 5.87 -11.04 -5.73
N HIS A 186 6.50 -9.88 -5.86
CA HIS A 186 7.94 -9.78 -6.05
C HIS A 186 8.59 -9.55 -4.70
N VAL A 187 9.44 -10.47 -4.28
CA VAL A 187 10.15 -10.40 -3.00
C VAL A 187 11.61 -10.77 -3.23
N LEU A 188 12.52 -9.87 -2.88
CA LEU A 188 13.93 -10.00 -3.21
C LEU A 188 14.11 -10.35 -4.71
N ASN A 189 14.84 -11.42 -5.03
CA ASN A 189 15.04 -11.90 -6.39
C ASN A 189 14.03 -12.98 -6.83
N GLU A 190 12.97 -13.23 -6.07
CA GLU A 190 11.91 -14.18 -6.41
C GLU A 190 10.63 -13.48 -6.85
N THR A 191 9.90 -14.10 -7.77
CA THR A 191 8.54 -13.70 -8.14
C THR A 191 7.60 -14.88 -7.94
N LEU A 192 6.66 -14.70 -7.03
CA LEU A 192 5.63 -15.69 -6.73
C LEU A 192 4.36 -15.35 -7.51
N CYS A 193 3.82 -16.32 -8.24
CA CYS A 193 2.58 -16.18 -8.99
C CYS A 193 1.47 -16.89 -8.21
N TYR A 194 0.43 -16.13 -7.87
CA TYR A 194 -0.76 -16.62 -7.19
C TYR A 194 -1.96 -16.59 -8.14
N GLU A 195 -2.86 -17.55 -7.97
CA GLU A 195 -4.16 -17.59 -8.65
C GLU A 195 -5.26 -17.24 -7.64
N VAL A 196 -6.23 -16.43 -8.05
CA VAL A 196 -7.41 -16.12 -7.24
C VAL A 196 -8.30 -17.35 -7.20
N ASP A 197 -8.37 -18.01 -6.07
CA ASP A 197 -9.19 -19.21 -5.86
C ASP A 197 -10.55 -18.90 -5.21
N LYS A 198 -10.65 -17.74 -4.52
CA LYS A 198 -11.87 -17.35 -3.81
C LYS A 198 -12.00 -15.84 -3.67
N ILE A 199 -13.21 -15.34 -3.85
CA ILE A 199 -13.56 -13.94 -3.61
C ILE A 199 -14.66 -13.88 -2.55
N SER A 200 -14.47 -13.05 -1.53
CA SER A 200 -15.42 -12.87 -0.44
C SER A 200 -15.58 -11.40 -0.07
N VAL A 201 -16.80 -11.01 0.23
CA VAL A 201 -17.10 -9.72 0.85
C VAL A 201 -17.56 -9.99 2.27
N VAL A 202 -16.76 -9.56 3.23
CA VAL A 202 -17.00 -9.83 4.65
C VAL A 202 -17.22 -8.52 5.42
N LYS A 203 -17.83 -8.61 6.59
CA LYS A 203 -17.95 -7.47 7.51
C LYS A 203 -16.67 -7.35 8.34
N PRO A 204 -16.40 -6.17 8.91
CA PRO A 204 -15.21 -5.95 9.74
C PRO A 204 -15.07 -6.95 10.91
N GLU A 205 -16.19 -7.45 11.44
CA GLU A 205 -16.19 -8.39 12.56
C GLU A 205 -15.93 -9.86 12.13
N GLU A 206 -15.94 -10.14 10.81
CA GLU A 206 -15.78 -11.48 10.25
C GLU A 206 -14.31 -11.74 9.89
N THR A 207 -13.46 -11.92 10.90
CA THR A 207 -12.01 -12.07 10.75
C THR A 207 -11.53 -13.51 10.57
N SER A 208 -12.43 -14.49 10.54
CA SER A 208 -12.09 -15.91 10.40
C SER A 208 -11.29 -16.25 9.14
N GLY A 209 -11.46 -15.47 8.06
CA GLY A 209 -10.67 -15.63 6.84
C GLY A 209 -9.23 -15.13 6.93
N LEU A 210 -8.84 -14.52 8.04
CA LEU A 210 -7.46 -14.04 8.29
C LEU A 210 -6.65 -15.03 9.14
N ALA A 211 -7.27 -16.13 9.59
CA ALA A 211 -6.58 -17.12 10.43
C ALA A 211 -5.45 -17.81 9.64
N VAL A 212 -4.31 -17.99 10.29
CA VAL A 212 -3.21 -18.85 9.81
C VAL A 212 -3.58 -20.28 10.23
N GLU A 213 -3.77 -21.20 9.27
CA GLU A 213 -4.12 -22.61 9.48
C GLU A 213 -2.86 -23.50 9.36
#